data_2ee526f4f128ebaa6227bd1720ee1c43
#
_entry.id   2ee526f4f128ebaa6227bd1720ee1c43
#
_cell.length_a   1.000
_cell.length_b   1.000
_cell.length_c   1.000
_cell.angle_alpha   90.00
_cell.angle_beta   90.00
_cell.angle_gamma   90.00
#
_symmetry.space_group_name_H-M   'P 1'
#
loop_
_entity.id
_entity.type
_entity.pdbx_description
1 polymer ?
#
loop_
_entity_poly.entity_id
_entity_poly.type
_entity_poly.pdbx_seq_one_letter_code
_entity_poly.pdbx_strand_id
1 'polypeptide(L)'
;MDKFVSQTETSLKKKKRRWTPKGRQVEDKYLDEVSKLFSGLIFKRDELIEYLHILQDKFGVLYDKHLVALSTIINLPLSEIYEVATFYAHFNIVKDSKDYNPVNVVRVCESLTCESVSYTHLTLPTIRLV
;
A
#
# COMPACT_ATOMS: atom_id res chain seq x y z
N MET A 1 54.34 -7.18 48.95
CA MET A 1 53.30 -6.15 49.14
C MET A 1 53.28 -5.41 47.84
N ASP A 2 52.34 -5.65 47.03
CA ASP A 2 51.07 -4.99 46.85
C ASP A 2 50.22 -5.72 45.83
N LYS A 3 49.18 -6.19 46.35
CA LYS A 3 48.01 -6.60 45.62
C LYS A 3 47.28 -5.33 45.21
N PHE A 4 47.16 -5.05 43.95
CA PHE A 4 46.07 -4.20 43.54
C PHE A 4 45.68 -4.52 42.08
N VAL A 5 44.57 -5.14 42.05
CA VAL A 5 43.35 -4.83 41.30
C VAL A 5 43.38 -5.25 39.83
N SER A 6 42.95 -6.46 39.66
CA SER A 6 42.23 -6.82 38.45
C SER A 6 40.89 -6.10 38.46
N GLN A 7 40.81 -4.98 37.81
CA GLN A 7 39.54 -4.37 37.54
C GLN A 7 38.86 -5.13 36.42
N THR A 8 37.82 -5.76 36.81
CA THR A 8 36.81 -6.36 36.01
C THR A 8 36.29 -5.37 34.97
N GLU A 9 36.74 -5.52 33.78
CA GLU A 9 36.07 -4.95 32.61
C GLU A 9 34.72 -5.66 32.46
N THR A 10 33.73 -5.14 33.14
CA THR A 10 32.35 -5.44 32.83
C THR A 10 32.04 -4.82 31.48
N SER A 11 32.38 -5.56 30.45
CA SER A 11 31.91 -5.34 29.09
C SER A 11 30.39 -5.29 29.13
N LEU A 12 29.87 -4.09 29.19
CA LEU A 12 28.46 -3.81 28.92
C LEU A 12 28.16 -4.27 27.50
N LYS A 13 27.84 -5.54 27.35
CA LYS A 13 27.27 -6.06 26.11
C LYS A 13 26.02 -5.25 25.83
N LYS A 14 26.17 -4.22 25.00
CA LYS A 14 25.07 -3.45 24.42
C LYS A 14 24.10 -4.45 23.80
N LYS A 15 23.02 -4.73 24.53
CA LYS A 15 21.94 -5.59 24.05
C LYS A 15 21.45 -4.99 22.75
N LYS A 16 21.81 -5.59 21.61
CA LYS A 16 21.29 -5.19 20.31
C LYS A 16 19.78 -5.20 20.45
N ARG A 17 19.17 -4.01 20.47
CA ARG A 17 17.72 -3.90 20.41
C ARG A 17 17.30 -4.66 19.17
N ARG A 18 16.60 -5.76 19.37
CA ARG A 18 15.90 -6.41 18.26
C ARG A 18 14.95 -5.36 17.71
N TRP A 19 15.27 -4.88 16.52
CA TRP A 19 14.39 -4.00 15.79
C TRP A 19 13.14 -4.82 15.43
N THR A 20 12.10 -4.63 16.21
CA THR A 20 10.79 -5.15 15.84
C THR A 20 10.15 -4.07 15.00
N PRO A 21 9.79 -4.36 13.74
CA PRO A 21 9.11 -3.39 12.91
C PRO A 21 7.82 -2.97 13.61
N LYS A 22 7.71 -1.69 13.94
CA LYS A 22 6.50 -1.12 14.48
C LYS A 22 5.54 -0.94 13.31
N GLY A 23 4.42 -1.62 13.31
CA GLY A 23 3.43 -1.50 12.28
C GLY A 23 2.71 -2.82 11.99
N ARG A 24 1.89 -2.81 10.97
CA ARG A 24 1.21 -4.02 10.51
C ARG A 24 2.23 -5.03 10.03
N GLN A 25 2.10 -6.24 10.53
CA GLN A 25 2.92 -7.37 10.12
C GLN A 25 2.48 -7.79 8.72
N VAL A 26 3.46 -8.07 7.87
CA VAL A 26 3.21 -8.59 6.54
C VAL A 26 2.94 -10.08 6.64
N GLU A 27 1.89 -10.55 6.04
CA GLU A 27 1.63 -11.97 5.90
C GLU A 27 2.40 -12.49 4.67
N ASP A 28 3.12 -13.59 4.81
CA ASP A 28 3.97 -14.16 3.75
C ASP A 28 3.19 -14.45 2.45
N LYS A 29 1.94 -14.81 2.56
CA LYS A 29 1.05 -15.05 1.42
C LYS A 29 0.96 -13.83 0.49
N TYR A 30 0.72 -12.64 1.06
CA TYR A 30 0.61 -11.42 0.26
C TYR A 30 1.96 -10.93 -0.27
N LEU A 31 3.04 -11.22 0.46
CA LEU A 31 4.40 -10.98 -0.05
C LEU A 31 4.65 -11.79 -1.31
N ASP A 32 4.32 -13.08 -1.30
CA ASP A 32 4.50 -13.96 -2.46
C ASP A 32 3.64 -13.54 -3.64
N GLU A 33 2.39 -13.15 -3.40
CA GLU A 33 1.49 -12.66 -4.44
C GLU A 33 2.01 -11.39 -5.11
N VAL A 34 2.43 -10.41 -4.30
CA VAL A 34 2.97 -9.15 -4.81
C VAL A 34 4.34 -9.34 -5.46
N SER A 35 5.22 -10.17 -4.89
CA SER A 35 6.53 -10.45 -5.47
C SER A 35 6.45 -11.13 -6.83
N LYS A 36 5.48 -12.02 -7.03
CA LYS A 36 5.23 -12.66 -8.33
C LYS A 36 4.77 -11.66 -9.39
N LEU A 37 3.94 -10.69 -9.00
CA LEU A 37 3.48 -9.66 -9.94
C LEU A 37 4.61 -8.75 -10.41
N PHE A 38 5.53 -8.46 -9.51
CA PHE A 38 6.65 -7.55 -9.78
C PHE A 38 7.96 -8.28 -10.09
N SER A 39 7.91 -9.58 -10.36
CA SER A 39 9.10 -10.35 -10.69
C SER A 39 9.78 -9.78 -11.94
N GLY A 40 11.04 -9.37 -11.78
CA GLY A 40 11.85 -8.81 -12.86
C GLY A 40 11.83 -7.29 -13.02
N LEU A 41 11.09 -6.58 -12.18
CA LEU A 41 11.12 -5.12 -12.16
C LEU A 41 12.17 -4.61 -11.16
N ILE A 42 12.87 -3.56 -11.56
CA ILE A 42 13.77 -2.84 -10.67
C ILE A 42 12.92 -1.78 -9.97
N PHE A 43 12.77 -1.92 -8.66
CA PHE A 43 11.92 -1.00 -7.91
C PHE A 43 12.55 0.38 -7.80
N LYS A 44 11.81 1.38 -8.24
CA LYS A 44 12.14 2.79 -8.09
C LYS A 44 11.01 3.52 -7.36
N ARG A 45 11.40 4.45 -6.52
CA ARG A 45 10.43 5.27 -5.78
C ARG A 45 9.52 6.07 -6.72
N ASP A 46 10.08 6.54 -7.82
CA ASP A 46 9.37 7.38 -8.79
C ASP A 46 8.24 6.65 -9.51
N GLU A 47 8.33 5.33 -9.58
CA GLU A 47 7.35 4.47 -10.25
C GLU A 47 6.26 3.93 -9.30
N LEU A 48 6.15 4.49 -8.08
CA LEU A 48 5.17 4.03 -7.08
C LEU A 48 3.73 4.01 -7.63
N ILE A 49 3.36 5.01 -8.41
CA ILE A 49 2.03 5.12 -9.01
C ILE A 49 1.77 3.95 -9.96
N GLU A 50 2.76 3.56 -10.76
CA GLU A 50 2.66 2.42 -11.67
C GLU A 50 2.43 1.12 -10.92
N TYR A 51 3.12 0.92 -9.81
CA TYR A 51 2.93 -0.27 -8.98
C TYR A 51 1.54 -0.33 -8.37
N LEU A 52 0.98 0.82 -7.96
CA LEU A 52 -0.40 0.91 -7.49
C LEU A 52 -1.41 0.60 -8.60
N HIS A 53 -1.15 1.05 -9.83
CA HIS A 53 -1.99 0.70 -10.98
C HIS A 53 -1.97 -0.80 -11.27
N ILE A 54 -0.78 -1.40 -11.31
CA ILE A 54 -0.64 -2.84 -11.55
C ILE A 54 -1.40 -3.65 -10.49
N LEU A 55 -1.30 -3.24 -9.22
CA LEU A 55 -2.04 -3.89 -8.14
C LEU A 55 -3.54 -3.74 -8.31
N GLN A 56 -4.01 -2.54 -8.62
CA GLN A 56 -5.44 -2.31 -8.79
C GLN A 56 -6.00 -3.02 -10.01
N ASP A 57 -5.27 -3.05 -11.12
CA ASP A 57 -5.69 -3.75 -12.34
C ASP A 57 -5.80 -5.26 -12.11
N LYS A 58 -4.90 -5.81 -11.28
CA LYS A 58 -4.90 -7.23 -10.97
C LYS A 58 -6.00 -7.63 -9.99
N PHE A 59 -6.22 -6.84 -8.96
CA PHE A 59 -7.11 -7.19 -7.85
C PHE A 59 -8.44 -6.40 -7.87
N GLY A 60 -8.58 -5.45 -8.80
CA GLY A 60 -9.75 -4.57 -8.90
C GLY A 60 -9.76 -3.44 -7.88
N VAL A 61 -9.14 -3.64 -6.74
CA VAL A 61 -9.00 -2.67 -5.63
C VAL A 61 -7.65 -2.82 -4.94
N LEU A 62 -7.27 -1.80 -4.19
CA LEU A 62 -6.06 -1.85 -3.37
C LEU A 62 -6.41 -2.35 -1.96
N TYR A 63 -6.02 -3.57 -1.63
CA TYR A 63 -6.16 -4.08 -0.27
C TYR A 63 -5.03 -3.59 0.61
N ASP A 64 -5.35 -3.22 1.84
CA ASP A 64 -4.38 -2.83 2.85
C ASP A 64 -3.20 -3.80 2.96
N LYS A 65 -3.48 -5.08 2.92
CA LYS A 65 -2.47 -6.14 3.05
C LYS A 65 -1.47 -6.14 1.89
N HIS A 66 -1.93 -5.87 0.67
CA HIS A 66 -1.06 -5.72 -0.49
C HIS A 66 -0.20 -4.45 -0.41
N LEU A 67 -0.75 -3.36 0.13
CA LEU A 67 0.03 -2.13 0.34
C LEU A 67 1.14 -2.32 1.39
N VAL A 68 0.87 -3.10 2.45
CA VAL A 68 1.89 -3.46 3.44
C VAL A 68 2.97 -4.36 2.82
N ALA A 69 2.59 -5.33 1.99
CA ALA A 69 3.55 -6.16 1.26
C ALA A 69 4.39 -5.32 0.29
N LEU A 70 3.76 -4.42 -0.45
CA LEU A 70 4.44 -3.50 -1.36
C LEU A 70 5.46 -2.61 -0.63
N SER A 71 5.10 -2.07 0.55
CA SER A 71 6.00 -1.24 1.35
C SER A 71 7.27 -1.99 1.77
N THR A 72 7.14 -3.26 2.06
CA THR A 72 8.28 -4.12 2.43
C THR A 72 9.16 -4.42 1.22
N ILE A 73 8.57 -4.68 0.06
CA ILE A 73 9.31 -5.01 -1.17
C ILE A 73 10.07 -3.81 -1.70
N ILE A 74 9.43 -2.63 -1.76
CA ILE A 74 10.05 -1.41 -2.28
C ILE A 74 10.94 -0.72 -1.23
N ASN A 75 10.83 -1.14 0.04
CA ASN A 75 11.50 -0.51 1.18
C ASN A 75 11.11 0.98 1.35
N LEU A 76 9.83 1.28 1.14
CA LEU A 76 9.24 2.59 1.40
C LEU A 76 8.34 2.52 2.64
N PRO A 77 8.26 3.61 3.41
CA PRO A 77 7.35 3.65 4.54
C PRO A 77 5.89 3.55 4.07
N LEU A 78 5.08 2.77 4.78
CA LEU A 78 3.68 2.55 4.45
C LEU A 78 2.89 3.86 4.36
N SER A 79 3.27 4.87 5.15
CA SER A 79 2.66 6.20 5.14
C SER A 79 2.76 6.89 3.78
N GLU A 80 3.91 6.81 3.11
CA GLU A 80 4.09 7.38 1.77
C GLU A 80 3.20 6.68 0.74
N ILE A 81 3.11 5.37 0.82
CA ILE A 81 2.28 4.58 -0.10
C ILE A 81 0.79 4.94 0.10
N TYR A 82 0.36 5.05 1.35
CA TYR A 82 -1.00 5.47 1.67
C TYR A 82 -1.29 6.90 1.24
N GLU A 83 -0.36 7.80 1.43
CA GLU A 83 -0.49 9.20 1.01
C GLU A 83 -0.74 9.29 -0.50
N VAL A 84 0.05 8.61 -1.30
CA VAL A 84 -0.12 8.56 -2.75
C VAL A 84 -1.43 7.86 -3.14
N ALA A 85 -1.71 6.72 -2.54
CA ALA A 85 -2.91 5.94 -2.87
C ALA A 85 -4.22 6.66 -2.50
N THR A 86 -4.22 7.47 -1.44
CA THR A 86 -5.40 8.26 -1.04
C THR A 86 -5.52 9.59 -1.77
N PHE A 87 -4.43 10.13 -2.26
CA PHE A 87 -4.43 11.38 -2.99
C PHE A 87 -5.16 11.28 -4.34
N TYR A 88 -4.95 10.18 -5.04
CA TYR A 88 -5.56 9.97 -6.34
C TYR A 88 -6.92 9.27 -6.21
N ALA A 89 -7.98 9.93 -6.67
CA ALA A 89 -9.34 9.36 -6.68
C ALA A 89 -9.49 8.10 -7.54
N HIS A 90 -8.49 7.80 -8.35
CA HIS A 90 -8.45 6.59 -9.16
C HIS A 90 -8.32 5.32 -8.32
N PHE A 91 -7.64 5.40 -7.19
CA PHE A 91 -7.36 4.25 -6.36
C PHE A 91 -8.46 4.01 -5.32
N ASN A 92 -8.93 2.78 -5.24
CA ASN A 92 -9.91 2.34 -4.27
C ASN A 92 -9.24 1.48 -3.21
N ILE A 93 -9.12 2.01 -1.99
CA ILE A 93 -8.49 1.30 -0.88
C ILE A 93 -9.55 0.60 -0.05
N VAL A 94 -9.38 -0.70 0.15
CA VAL A 94 -10.27 -1.54 0.96
C VAL A 94 -9.50 -2.11 2.14
N LYS A 95 -9.99 -1.87 3.35
CA LYS A 95 -9.31 -2.29 4.59
C LYS A 95 -9.47 -3.77 4.90
N ASP A 96 -10.60 -4.33 4.55
CA ASP A 96 -10.89 -5.74 4.79
C ASP A 96 -11.11 -6.46 3.47
N SER A 97 -10.50 -7.63 3.37
CA SER A 97 -10.59 -8.51 2.21
C SER A 97 -11.95 -9.21 2.06
N LYS A 98 -12.99 -8.67 2.65
CA LYS A 98 -14.34 -9.19 2.48
C LYS A 98 -14.88 -8.71 1.15
N ASP A 99 -14.68 -9.54 0.16
CA ASP A 99 -15.49 -9.63 -1.08
C ASP A 99 -15.98 -8.34 -1.73
N TYR A 100 -15.15 -7.30 -1.69
CA TYR A 100 -15.40 -6.12 -2.50
C TYR A 100 -14.77 -6.32 -3.88
N ASN A 101 -15.54 -6.89 -4.77
CA ASN A 101 -15.15 -7.01 -6.17
C ASN A 101 -16.22 -6.31 -7.02
N PRO A 102 -16.08 -5.00 -7.22
CA PRO A 102 -17.03 -4.28 -8.06
C PRO A 102 -16.91 -4.77 -9.49
N VAL A 103 -18.01 -5.26 -10.03
CA VAL A 103 -18.09 -5.72 -11.42
C VAL A 103 -17.85 -4.55 -12.39
N ASN A 104 -18.32 -3.37 -12.00
CA ASN A 104 -18.17 -2.15 -12.79
C ASN A 104 -17.88 -0.96 -11.87
N VAL A 105 -16.89 -0.17 -12.23
CA VAL A 105 -16.57 1.09 -11.54
C VAL A 105 -16.90 2.26 -12.45
N VAL A 106 -17.89 3.05 -12.06
CA VAL A 106 -18.26 4.28 -12.76
C VAL A 106 -17.69 5.48 -12.00
N ARG A 107 -16.87 6.27 -12.66
CA ARG A 107 -16.29 7.48 -12.09
C ARG A 107 -16.98 8.69 -12.66
N VAL A 108 -17.49 9.54 -11.78
CA VAL A 108 -18.17 10.78 -12.14
C VAL A 108 -17.35 11.95 -11.61
N CYS A 109 -17.08 12.92 -12.45
CA CYS A 109 -16.38 14.13 -12.07
C CYS A 109 -17.32 15.10 -11.35
N GLU A 110 -16.98 15.53 -10.14
CA GLU A 110 -17.71 16.52 -9.34
C GLU A 110 -17.12 17.93 -9.45
N SER A 111 -16.40 18.21 -10.52
CA SER A 111 -15.86 19.55 -10.75
C SER A 111 -16.96 20.53 -11.16
N LEU A 112 -16.82 21.80 -10.78
CA LEU A 112 -17.76 22.88 -11.14
C LEU A 112 -18.06 22.94 -12.63
N THR A 113 -17.07 22.70 -13.45
CA THR A 113 -17.23 22.65 -14.92
C THR A 113 -18.08 21.48 -15.37
N CYS A 114 -17.90 20.31 -14.76
CA CYS A 114 -18.70 19.13 -15.07
C CYS A 114 -20.14 19.27 -14.54
N GLU A 115 -20.30 19.87 -13.37
CA GLU A 115 -21.62 20.17 -12.80
C GLU A 115 -22.41 21.17 -13.67
N SER A 116 -21.76 22.20 -14.19
CA SER A 116 -22.40 23.20 -15.05
C SER A 116 -22.92 22.60 -16.37
N VAL A 117 -22.34 21.51 -16.83
CA VAL A 117 -22.75 20.78 -18.03
C VAL A 117 -23.70 19.62 -17.74
N SER A 118 -24.15 19.48 -16.49
CA SER A 118 -25.10 18.45 -16.05
C SER A 118 -24.63 17.01 -16.22
N TYR A 119 -23.33 16.77 -16.22
CA TYR A 119 -22.79 15.40 -16.23
C TYR A 119 -23.03 14.65 -14.91
N THR A 120 -23.32 15.35 -13.84
CA THR A 120 -23.60 14.77 -12.52
C THR A 120 -24.95 14.09 -12.44
N HIS A 121 -25.83 14.32 -13.40
CA HIS A 121 -27.06 13.56 -13.55
C HIS A 121 -26.83 12.33 -14.41
N LEU A 122 -25.96 11.47 -13.95
CA LEU A 122 -25.95 10.12 -14.42
C LEU A 122 -27.17 9.39 -13.87
N THR A 123 -28.27 9.75 -14.43
CA THR A 123 -29.38 8.85 -14.40
C THR A 123 -28.97 7.71 -15.32
N LEU A 124 -28.71 6.62 -14.70
CA LEU A 124 -28.58 5.34 -15.39
C LEU A 124 -29.92 4.79 -15.84
N PRO A 125 -30.82 5.62 -16.34
CA PRO A 125 -32.02 5.01 -16.71
C PRO A 125 -31.98 4.38 -17.92
N THR A 126 -31.14 4.43 -18.31
CA THR A 126 -31.68 4.51 -19.51
C THR A 126 -31.07 3.86 -20.50
N ILE A 127 -30.75 2.80 -20.09
CA ILE A 127 -30.91 1.80 -21.09
C ILE A 127 -32.30 1.26 -20.91
N ARG A 128 -33.18 2.02 -21.25
CA ARG A 128 -34.35 1.49 -21.86
C ARG A 128 -33.92 0.91 -23.17
N LEU A 129 -33.52 -0.30 -23.12
CA LEU A 129 -33.56 -1.14 -24.29
C LEU A 129 -35.01 -1.37 -24.58
N VAL A 130 -35.42 -0.64 -25.51
CA VAL A 130 -36.62 -1.04 -26.21
C VAL A 130 -36.25 -2.17 -27.10
#